data_7a4967cc1f5177c285d86133011f168f
#
_entry.id   7a4967cc1f5177c285d86133011f168f
#
_cell.length_a   1.000
_cell.length_b   1.000
_cell.length_c   1.000
_cell.angle_alpha   90.00
_cell.angle_beta   90.00
_cell.angle_gamma   90.00
#
_symmetry.space_group_name_H-M   'P 1'
#
loop_
_entity.id
_entity.type
_entity.pdbx_description
1 polymer ?
#
loop_
_entity_poly.entity_id
_entity_poly.type
_entity_poly.pdbx_seq_one_letter_code
_entity_poly.pdbx_strand_id
1 'polypeptide(L)'
;HDAGRTPTFFDRRAIRLETRSFERAKLIIAHSQKMAGEIEDYYGIPGEKIRVIYPPVDTKRFTPVSAEKRLELKRSFGLPENRIVFLFPSSSHERKGYPFLSSFFESTDLPVHLAVVGRPIHNEGEHISYLGYSREIEKCYRAADYTIMASQYEPFGLVGIESLLCGTPIVMTDETGCCEVVTPPAVTAFRKGDSADLAAKINEIVTRGAKPLTESEVTQSLRYDPHVQTHVKLLLDAWMRLGKKPGV
;
A
#
# COMPACT_ATOMS: atom_id res chain seq x y z
N HIS A 1 -14.48 -5.13 5.73
CA HIS A 1 -15.67 -4.99 6.57
C HIS A 1 -15.90 -3.52 6.83
N ASP A 2 -16.95 -2.93 6.19
CA ASP A 2 -17.42 -1.59 6.51
C ASP A 2 -18.03 -1.62 7.92
N ALA A 3 -17.28 -1.18 8.90
CA ALA A 3 -17.77 -1.05 10.27
C ALA A 3 -18.96 -0.08 10.26
N GLY A 4 -20.17 -0.60 10.37
CA GLY A 4 -21.42 0.16 10.44
C GLY A 4 -22.48 -0.15 9.38
N ARG A 5 -22.16 -0.90 8.31
CA ARG A 5 -23.16 -1.34 7.32
C ARG A 5 -23.72 -2.72 7.65
N THR A 6 -25.04 -2.87 7.69
CA THR A 6 -25.67 -4.18 7.83
C THR A 6 -25.34 -5.06 6.60
N PRO A 7 -24.78 -6.28 6.80
CA PRO A 7 -24.42 -7.16 5.69
C PRO A 7 -25.63 -7.51 4.81
N THR A 8 -25.48 -7.33 3.51
CA THR A 8 -26.48 -7.73 2.51
C THR A 8 -26.60 -9.26 2.41
N PHE A 9 -27.60 -9.75 1.68
CA PHE A 9 -27.73 -11.19 1.38
C PHE A 9 -26.48 -11.76 0.68
N PHE A 10 -25.90 -10.99 -0.25
CA PHE A 10 -24.66 -11.37 -0.95
C PHE A 10 -23.46 -11.41 -0.04
N ASP A 11 -23.34 -10.43 0.88
CA ASP A 11 -22.26 -10.41 1.89
C ASP A 11 -22.34 -11.64 2.80
N ARG A 12 -23.53 -11.98 3.30
CA ARG A 12 -23.74 -13.18 4.15
C ARG A 12 -23.40 -14.47 3.42
N ARG A 13 -23.70 -14.55 2.11
CA ARG A 13 -23.33 -15.72 1.28
C ARG A 13 -21.81 -15.80 1.09
N ALA A 14 -21.15 -14.69 0.82
CA ALA A 14 -19.70 -14.62 0.69
C ALA A 14 -19.02 -15.04 1.99
N ILE A 15 -19.44 -14.47 3.13
CA ILE A 15 -18.91 -14.84 4.46
C ILE A 15 -19.05 -16.34 4.73
N ARG A 16 -20.21 -16.95 4.42
CA ARG A 16 -20.40 -18.41 4.61
C ARG A 16 -19.46 -19.23 3.74
N LEU A 17 -19.19 -18.80 2.50
CA LEU A 17 -18.27 -19.50 1.59
C LEU A 17 -16.83 -19.38 2.09
N GLU A 18 -16.43 -18.20 2.53
CA GLU A 18 -15.12 -17.95 3.12
C GLU A 18 -14.91 -18.79 4.40
N THR A 19 -15.88 -18.75 5.33
CA THR A 19 -15.84 -19.57 6.56
C THR A 19 -15.62 -21.03 6.25
N ARG A 20 -16.44 -21.61 5.33
CA ARG A 20 -16.29 -23.02 4.93
C ARG A 20 -14.93 -23.31 4.29
N SER A 21 -14.39 -22.35 3.52
CA SER A 21 -13.10 -22.50 2.87
C SER A 21 -11.97 -22.53 3.90
N PHE A 22 -12.01 -21.64 4.90
CA PHE A 22 -11.04 -21.59 5.98
C PHE A 22 -11.12 -22.80 6.89
N GLU A 23 -12.34 -23.24 7.29
CA GLU A 23 -12.53 -24.46 8.10
C GLU A 23 -11.93 -25.71 7.45
N ARG A 24 -12.10 -25.85 6.12
CA ARG A 24 -11.61 -27.01 5.34
C ARG A 24 -10.14 -26.93 4.99
N ALA A 25 -9.55 -25.75 5.00
CA ALA A 25 -8.15 -25.57 4.69
C ALA A 25 -7.26 -26.25 5.73
N LYS A 26 -6.25 -26.97 5.27
CA LYS A 26 -5.20 -27.53 6.15
C LYS A 26 -4.19 -26.45 6.55
N LEU A 27 -4.01 -25.48 5.70
CA LEU A 27 -3.16 -24.30 5.91
C LEU A 27 -3.74 -23.11 5.18
N ILE A 28 -3.70 -21.95 5.80
CA ILE A 28 -4.11 -20.66 5.25
C ILE A 28 -2.87 -19.80 5.14
N ILE A 29 -2.66 -19.18 4.00
CA ILE A 29 -1.60 -18.18 3.83
C ILE A 29 -2.22 -16.80 3.95
N ALA A 30 -1.82 -16.05 4.96
CA ALA A 30 -2.17 -14.65 5.16
C ALA A 30 -1.04 -13.76 4.61
N HIS A 31 -1.40 -12.62 4.01
CA HIS A 31 -0.43 -11.71 3.42
C HIS A 31 0.10 -10.66 4.41
N SER A 32 -0.41 -10.65 5.65
CA SER A 32 0.04 -9.77 6.75
C SER A 32 -0.34 -10.39 8.09
N GLN A 33 0.30 -9.96 9.17
CA GLN A 33 -0.09 -10.32 10.54
C GLN A 33 -1.49 -9.78 10.86
N LYS A 34 -1.80 -8.55 10.38
CA LYS A 34 -3.16 -8.00 10.47
C LYS A 34 -4.19 -8.97 9.89
N MET A 35 -3.97 -9.43 8.64
CA MET A 35 -4.88 -10.37 7.99
C MET A 35 -4.96 -11.71 8.74
N ALA A 36 -3.85 -12.19 9.30
CA ALA A 36 -3.84 -13.40 10.11
C ALA A 36 -4.72 -13.24 11.35
N GLY A 37 -4.55 -12.15 12.10
CA GLY A 37 -5.39 -11.83 13.26
C GLY A 37 -6.87 -11.69 12.91
N GLU A 38 -7.20 -11.03 11.80
CA GLU A 38 -8.59 -10.94 11.33
C GLU A 38 -9.21 -12.30 11.02
N ILE A 39 -8.44 -13.25 10.47
CA ILE A 39 -8.90 -14.62 10.20
C ILE A 39 -9.14 -15.38 11.52
N GLU A 40 -8.27 -15.23 12.51
CA GLU A 40 -8.45 -15.80 13.84
C GLU A 40 -9.71 -15.22 14.53
N ASP A 41 -9.80 -13.90 14.58
CA ASP A 41 -10.83 -13.20 15.36
C ASP A 41 -12.24 -13.33 14.75
N TYR A 42 -12.36 -13.19 13.41
CA TYR A 42 -13.68 -13.18 12.78
C TYR A 42 -14.20 -14.56 12.36
N TYR A 43 -13.28 -15.49 12.08
CA TYR A 43 -13.66 -16.83 11.60
C TYR A 43 -13.39 -17.93 12.62
N GLY A 44 -12.75 -17.61 13.76
CA GLY A 44 -12.42 -18.57 14.80
C GLY A 44 -11.42 -19.65 14.34
N ILE A 45 -10.57 -19.33 13.39
CA ILE A 45 -9.59 -20.27 12.84
C ILE A 45 -8.36 -20.32 13.75
N PRO A 46 -7.91 -21.51 14.21
CA PRO A 46 -6.72 -21.62 15.04
C PRO A 46 -5.47 -21.10 14.33
N GLY A 47 -4.64 -20.30 15.04
CA GLY A 47 -3.44 -19.67 14.50
C GLY A 47 -2.42 -20.65 13.92
N GLU A 48 -2.37 -21.89 14.42
CA GLU A 48 -1.53 -22.95 13.86
C GLU A 48 -1.87 -23.34 12.41
N LYS A 49 -3.09 -23.03 11.95
CA LYS A 49 -3.51 -23.17 10.55
C LYS A 49 -3.14 -21.97 9.68
N ILE A 50 -2.69 -20.88 10.27
CA ILE A 50 -2.42 -19.63 9.54
C ILE A 50 -0.91 -19.41 9.50
N ARG A 51 -0.39 -19.14 8.32
CA ARG A 51 1.01 -18.76 8.13
C ARG A 51 1.08 -17.45 7.36
N VAL A 52 1.78 -16.48 7.91
CA VAL A 52 2.02 -15.23 7.20
C VAL A 52 3.15 -15.43 6.20
N ILE A 53 2.87 -15.14 4.93
CA ILE A 53 3.84 -15.08 3.84
C ILE A 53 3.54 -13.82 3.05
N TYR A 54 4.38 -12.81 3.20
CA TYR A 54 4.23 -11.53 2.53
C TYR A 54 4.28 -11.69 1.01
N PRO A 55 3.45 -10.96 0.24
CA PRO A 55 3.39 -11.10 -1.20
C PRO A 55 4.65 -10.53 -1.86
N PRO A 56 5.09 -11.12 -2.99
CA PRO A 56 6.25 -10.66 -3.72
C PRO A 56 5.94 -9.47 -4.61
N VAL A 57 6.98 -8.78 -5.04
CA VAL A 57 6.93 -7.70 -6.04
C VAL A 57 7.92 -7.99 -7.17
N ASP A 58 7.64 -7.50 -8.37
CA ASP A 58 8.60 -7.57 -9.49
C ASP A 58 9.76 -6.58 -9.26
N THR A 59 10.79 -7.05 -8.57
CA THR A 59 11.98 -6.26 -8.23
C THR A 59 12.86 -5.88 -9.43
N LYS A 60 12.58 -6.41 -10.63
CA LYS A 60 13.22 -5.98 -11.87
C LYS A 60 12.53 -4.79 -12.49
N ARG A 61 11.21 -4.71 -12.34
CA ARG A 61 10.38 -3.62 -12.83
C ARG A 61 10.45 -2.40 -11.91
N PHE A 62 10.27 -2.62 -10.62
CA PHE A 62 10.28 -1.58 -9.61
C PHE A 62 11.70 -1.39 -9.09
N THR A 63 12.37 -0.37 -9.60
CA THR A 63 13.75 0.00 -9.25
C THR A 63 13.88 1.51 -9.18
N PRO A 64 14.78 2.04 -8.37
CA PRO A 64 15.05 3.47 -8.34
C PRO A 64 15.69 3.94 -9.66
N VAL A 65 15.63 5.24 -9.90
CA VAL A 65 16.31 5.91 -11.03
C VAL A 65 17.05 7.14 -10.51
N SER A 66 17.95 7.72 -11.35
CA SER A 66 18.69 8.93 -10.99
C SER A 66 17.75 10.13 -10.76
N ALA A 67 18.23 11.14 -10.04
CA ALA A 67 17.50 12.37 -9.77
C ALA A 67 17.09 13.10 -11.06
N GLU A 68 17.98 13.11 -12.07
CA GLU A 68 17.72 13.69 -13.38
C GLU A 68 16.55 12.98 -14.09
N LYS A 69 16.53 11.62 -14.01
CA LYS A 69 15.46 10.84 -14.62
C LYS A 69 14.13 11.01 -13.88
N ARG A 70 14.15 11.17 -12.55
CA ARG A 70 12.95 11.52 -11.77
C ARG A 70 12.36 12.85 -12.21
N LEU A 71 13.21 13.87 -12.38
CA LEU A 71 12.81 15.21 -12.82
C LEU A 71 12.26 15.17 -14.25
N GLU A 72 12.90 14.45 -15.16
CA GLU A 72 12.41 14.22 -16.52
C GLU A 72 11.00 13.60 -16.51
N LEU A 73 10.78 12.55 -15.70
CA LEU A 73 9.49 11.91 -15.56
C LEU A 73 8.43 12.86 -14.95
N LYS A 74 8.81 13.63 -13.92
CA LYS A 74 7.93 14.62 -13.29
C LYS A 74 7.43 15.63 -14.34
N ARG A 75 8.33 16.15 -15.20
CA ARG A 75 8.01 17.05 -16.31
C ARG A 75 7.14 16.38 -17.39
N SER A 76 7.44 15.14 -17.75
CA SER A 76 6.70 14.41 -18.78
C SER A 76 5.24 14.14 -18.40
N PHE A 77 4.94 14.06 -17.11
CA PHE A 77 3.59 13.96 -16.58
C PHE A 77 2.94 15.32 -16.29
N GLY A 78 3.61 16.44 -16.59
CA GLY A 78 3.10 17.78 -16.31
C GLY A 78 2.96 18.11 -14.83
N LEU A 79 3.72 17.41 -13.96
CA LEU A 79 3.65 17.60 -12.52
C LEU A 79 4.43 18.84 -12.07
N PRO A 80 3.96 19.59 -11.05
CA PRO A 80 4.61 20.82 -10.60
C PRO A 80 5.98 20.52 -9.95
N GLU A 81 7.00 21.29 -10.35
CA GLU A 81 8.36 21.16 -9.79
C GLU A 81 8.52 21.91 -8.45
N ASN A 82 7.70 22.93 -8.22
CA ASN A 82 7.72 23.78 -7.02
C ASN A 82 6.81 23.27 -5.88
N ARG A 83 6.19 22.09 -6.04
CA ARG A 83 5.34 21.45 -5.02
C ARG A 83 5.81 20.04 -4.75
N ILE A 84 5.57 19.56 -3.54
CA ILE A 84 5.79 18.13 -3.21
C ILE A 84 4.62 17.33 -3.77
N VAL A 85 4.91 16.41 -4.68
CA VAL A 85 3.92 15.61 -5.38
C VAL A 85 3.67 14.29 -4.65
N PHE A 86 2.42 14.06 -4.27
CA PHE A 86 1.93 12.81 -3.70
C PHE A 86 1.18 12.02 -4.77
N LEU A 87 1.69 10.85 -5.14
CA LEU A 87 1.00 9.96 -6.06
C LEU A 87 -0.05 9.15 -5.33
N PHE A 88 -1.26 9.11 -5.86
CA PHE A 88 -2.36 8.28 -5.37
C PHE A 88 -2.79 7.26 -6.44
N PRO A 89 -2.29 6.02 -6.39
CA PRO A 89 -2.77 4.94 -7.26
C PRO A 89 -4.12 4.42 -6.81
N SER A 90 -5.15 4.55 -7.67
CA SER A 90 -6.51 4.17 -7.29
C SER A 90 -7.25 3.37 -8.37
N SER A 91 -7.68 2.17 -8.01
CA SER A 91 -8.64 1.36 -8.76
C SER A 91 -10.07 1.43 -8.19
N SER A 92 -10.22 1.97 -6.97
CA SER A 92 -11.50 2.11 -6.25
C SER A 92 -11.40 3.29 -5.30
N HIS A 93 -11.96 4.43 -5.68
CA HIS A 93 -11.80 5.69 -4.95
C HIS A 93 -12.29 5.62 -3.51
N GLU A 94 -13.50 5.10 -3.28
CA GLU A 94 -14.10 4.99 -1.94
C GLU A 94 -13.22 4.14 -1.01
N ARG A 95 -12.90 2.91 -1.42
CA ARG A 95 -12.11 1.99 -0.60
C ARG A 95 -10.68 2.49 -0.36
N LYS A 96 -10.09 3.17 -1.34
CA LYS A 96 -8.71 3.69 -1.27
C LYS A 96 -8.62 5.05 -0.56
N GLY A 97 -9.77 5.66 -0.19
CA GLY A 97 -9.83 6.90 0.58
C GLY A 97 -9.62 8.17 -0.25
N TYR A 98 -9.95 8.17 -1.55
CA TYR A 98 -9.86 9.36 -2.39
C TYR A 98 -10.67 10.54 -1.85
N PRO A 99 -11.94 10.39 -1.40
CA PRO A 99 -12.71 11.52 -0.87
C PRO A 99 -12.03 12.19 0.33
N PHE A 100 -11.39 11.40 1.19
CA PHE A 100 -10.65 11.90 2.35
C PHE A 100 -9.40 12.70 1.91
N LEU A 101 -8.63 12.18 0.95
CA LEU A 101 -7.45 12.85 0.42
C LEU A 101 -7.82 14.10 -0.38
N SER A 102 -8.79 14.03 -1.30
CA SER A 102 -9.18 15.17 -2.12
C SER A 102 -9.64 16.34 -1.27
N SER A 103 -10.43 16.09 -0.23
CA SER A 103 -10.86 17.13 0.71
C SER A 103 -9.69 17.87 1.37
N PHE A 104 -8.63 17.13 1.76
CA PHE A 104 -7.42 17.74 2.32
C PHE A 104 -6.66 18.56 1.27
N PHE A 105 -6.38 17.97 0.08
CA PHE A 105 -5.58 18.64 -0.94
C PHE A 105 -6.29 19.85 -1.59
N GLU A 106 -7.62 19.86 -1.64
CA GLU A 106 -8.41 21.00 -2.11
C GLU A 106 -8.43 22.19 -1.13
N SER A 107 -8.26 21.91 0.17
CA SER A 107 -8.40 22.93 1.23
C SER A 107 -7.08 23.40 1.84
N THR A 108 -5.94 22.82 1.44
CA THR A 108 -4.64 23.14 2.04
C THR A 108 -3.92 24.28 1.31
N ASP A 109 -3.26 25.16 2.06
CA ASP A 109 -2.34 26.18 1.54
C ASP A 109 -0.87 25.68 1.45
N LEU A 110 -0.61 24.44 1.82
CA LEU A 110 0.73 23.86 1.74
C LEU A 110 1.18 23.68 0.28
N PRO A 111 2.48 23.78 -0.01
CA PRO A 111 3.02 23.58 -1.36
C PRO A 111 3.06 22.09 -1.75
N VAL A 112 1.90 21.47 -1.78
CA VAL A 112 1.70 20.04 -2.08
C VAL A 112 0.76 19.85 -3.26
N HIS A 113 0.85 18.68 -3.92
CA HIS A 113 0.03 18.34 -5.07
C HIS A 113 -0.30 16.84 -5.05
N LEU A 114 -1.56 16.49 -5.29
CA LEU A 114 -2.04 15.11 -5.42
C LEU A 114 -2.13 14.71 -6.89
N ALA A 115 -1.30 13.76 -7.31
CA ALA A 115 -1.34 13.20 -8.65
C ALA A 115 -2.09 11.85 -8.60
N VAL A 116 -3.25 11.77 -9.24
CA VAL A 116 -4.10 10.57 -9.24
C VAL A 116 -3.85 9.75 -10.48
N VAL A 117 -3.56 8.46 -10.33
CA VAL A 117 -3.39 7.52 -11.43
C VAL A 117 -4.35 6.33 -11.30
N GLY A 118 -4.96 5.93 -12.42
CA GLY A 118 -5.86 4.78 -12.48
C GLY A 118 -7.29 5.17 -12.81
N ARG A 119 -8.23 5.05 -11.86
CA ARG A 119 -9.63 5.40 -12.11
C ARG A 119 -9.81 6.90 -12.31
N PRO A 120 -10.66 7.36 -13.28
CA PRO A 120 -10.92 8.78 -13.50
C PRO A 120 -11.48 9.50 -12.27
N ILE A 121 -11.10 10.76 -12.12
CA ILE A 121 -11.64 11.70 -11.13
C ILE A 121 -12.42 12.81 -11.85
N HIS A 122 -13.23 13.58 -11.12
CA HIS A 122 -14.06 14.66 -11.66
C HIS A 122 -13.68 16.05 -11.11
N ASN A 123 -12.77 16.10 -10.14
CA ASN A 123 -12.38 17.31 -9.41
C ASN A 123 -10.89 17.62 -9.57
N GLU A 124 -10.44 17.74 -10.81
CA GLU A 124 -9.11 18.31 -11.09
C GLU A 124 -9.08 19.80 -10.73
N GLY A 125 -7.94 20.26 -10.24
CA GLY A 125 -7.76 21.63 -9.79
C GLY A 125 -6.31 21.97 -9.53
N GLU A 126 -6.08 23.09 -8.86
CA GLU A 126 -4.73 23.61 -8.61
C GLU A 126 -3.84 22.62 -7.84
N HIS A 127 -4.41 21.86 -6.91
CA HIS A 127 -3.68 20.91 -6.06
C HIS A 127 -3.90 19.44 -6.43
N ILE A 128 -4.72 19.16 -7.44
CA ILE A 128 -5.07 17.80 -7.84
C ILE A 128 -5.05 17.66 -9.36
N SER A 129 -4.32 16.67 -9.87
CA SER A 129 -4.31 16.32 -11.29
C SER A 129 -4.56 14.83 -11.52
N TYR A 130 -5.12 14.50 -12.68
CA TYR A 130 -5.35 13.15 -13.12
C TYR A 130 -4.34 12.74 -14.21
N LEU A 131 -3.57 11.70 -13.94
CA LEU A 131 -2.53 11.19 -14.85
C LEU A 131 -3.04 10.14 -15.85
N GLY A 132 -4.34 9.81 -15.78
CA GLY A 132 -4.89 8.72 -16.58
C GLY A 132 -4.61 7.33 -16.02
N TYR A 133 -4.96 6.29 -16.81
CA TYR A 133 -4.58 4.92 -16.54
C TYR A 133 -3.17 4.66 -17.06
N SER A 134 -2.31 4.11 -16.22
CA SER A 134 -0.94 3.78 -16.63
C SER A 134 -0.68 2.26 -16.56
N ARG A 135 -0.11 1.71 -17.63
CA ARG A 135 0.49 0.36 -17.63
C ARG A 135 1.93 0.35 -17.10
N GLU A 136 2.54 1.52 -16.99
CA GLU A 136 3.91 1.77 -16.54
C GLU A 136 3.88 2.53 -15.21
N ILE A 137 3.18 1.98 -14.22
CA ILE A 137 2.97 2.61 -12.91
C ILE A 137 4.29 2.93 -12.20
N GLU A 138 5.35 2.18 -12.47
CA GLU A 138 6.70 2.44 -11.96
C GLU A 138 7.25 3.80 -12.39
N LYS A 139 6.84 4.31 -13.57
CA LYS A 139 7.19 5.67 -14.01
C LYS A 139 6.47 6.72 -13.17
N CYS A 140 5.21 6.45 -12.80
CA CYS A 140 4.44 7.35 -11.93
C CYS A 140 5.04 7.41 -10.52
N TYR A 141 5.42 6.26 -9.93
CA TYR A 141 6.14 6.25 -8.65
C TYR A 141 7.43 7.06 -8.71
N ARG A 142 8.24 6.87 -9.75
CA ARG A 142 9.50 7.59 -9.93
C ARG A 142 9.34 9.08 -10.17
N ALA A 143 8.20 9.52 -10.73
CA ALA A 143 7.91 10.93 -10.97
C ALA A 143 7.44 11.67 -9.71
N ALA A 144 6.90 10.98 -8.73
CA ALA A 144 6.36 11.56 -7.51
C ALA A 144 7.42 11.67 -6.40
N ASP A 145 7.21 12.59 -5.47
CA ASP A 145 8.07 12.75 -4.29
C ASP A 145 7.67 11.78 -3.18
N TYR A 146 6.37 11.48 -3.07
CA TYR A 146 5.77 10.49 -2.16
C TYR A 146 4.66 9.74 -2.87
N THR A 147 4.39 8.52 -2.41
CA THR A 147 3.10 7.86 -2.66
C THR A 147 2.22 8.01 -1.42
N ILE A 148 0.90 8.15 -1.60
CA ILE A 148 -0.03 8.30 -0.48
C ILE A 148 -1.14 7.27 -0.56
N MET A 149 -1.49 6.65 0.58
CA MET A 149 -2.57 5.67 0.74
C MET A 149 -3.41 6.00 1.97
N ALA A 150 -4.71 6.26 1.77
CA ALA A 150 -5.67 6.49 2.85
C ALA A 150 -6.76 5.40 2.87
N SER A 151 -6.38 4.16 2.57
CA SER A 151 -7.32 3.05 2.38
C SER A 151 -8.12 2.77 3.64
N GLN A 152 -9.45 2.59 3.47
CA GLN A 152 -10.34 2.16 4.54
C GLN A 152 -10.03 0.72 5.00
N TYR A 153 -9.63 -0.11 4.04
CA TYR A 153 -9.16 -1.48 4.27
C TYR A 153 -8.11 -1.86 3.23
N GLU A 154 -6.94 -2.28 3.72
CA GLU A 154 -5.84 -2.72 2.88
C GLU A 154 -5.11 -3.89 3.57
N PRO A 155 -5.38 -5.14 3.14
CA PRO A 155 -4.82 -6.34 3.77
C PRO A 155 -3.30 -6.39 3.79
N PHE A 156 -2.66 -5.89 2.70
CA PHE A 156 -1.22 -5.72 2.65
C PHE A 156 -0.83 -4.36 2.08
N GLY A 157 -1.17 -4.08 0.80
CA GLY A 157 -0.82 -2.82 0.15
C GLY A 157 0.48 -2.91 -0.66
N LEU A 158 0.48 -3.71 -1.73
CA LEU A 158 1.61 -3.84 -2.67
C LEU A 158 2.12 -2.50 -3.20
N VAL A 159 1.20 -1.53 -3.37
CA VAL A 159 1.51 -0.14 -3.75
C VAL A 159 2.63 0.46 -2.87
N GLY A 160 2.62 0.18 -1.55
CA GLY A 160 3.65 0.66 -0.64
C GLY A 160 5.03 0.08 -0.96
N ILE A 161 5.10 -1.21 -1.25
CA ILE A 161 6.36 -1.89 -1.57
C ILE A 161 6.87 -1.49 -2.96
N GLU A 162 5.98 -1.41 -3.94
CA GLU A 162 6.30 -0.96 -5.31
C GLU A 162 6.87 0.46 -5.32
N SER A 163 6.25 1.37 -4.57
CA SER A 163 6.70 2.75 -4.38
C SER A 163 8.10 2.80 -3.76
N LEU A 164 8.28 2.07 -2.65
CA LEU A 164 9.54 1.99 -1.94
C LEU A 164 10.67 1.49 -2.84
N LEU A 165 10.45 0.41 -3.58
CA LEU A 165 11.42 -0.14 -4.53
C LEU A 165 11.77 0.84 -5.66
N CYS A 166 10.87 1.75 -6.04
CA CYS A 166 11.15 2.86 -6.96
C CYS A 166 11.92 4.02 -6.31
N GLY A 167 12.30 3.92 -5.05
CA GLY A 167 12.98 4.98 -4.29
C GLY A 167 12.03 6.09 -3.84
N THR A 168 10.72 5.86 -3.84
CA THR A 168 9.70 6.84 -3.46
C THR A 168 9.09 6.46 -2.11
N PRO A 169 9.30 7.26 -1.05
CA PRO A 169 8.73 7.00 0.27
C PRO A 169 7.21 7.08 0.25
N ILE A 170 6.57 6.46 1.25
CA ILE A 170 5.12 6.36 1.31
C ILE A 170 4.54 7.02 2.57
N VAL A 171 3.40 7.70 2.39
CA VAL A 171 2.50 8.13 3.45
C VAL A 171 1.28 7.22 3.45
N MET A 172 0.97 6.55 4.55
CA MET A 172 -0.15 5.61 4.59
C MET A 172 -0.80 5.54 5.96
N THR A 173 -2.03 5.00 6.01
CA THR A 173 -2.70 4.77 7.28
C THR A 173 -1.94 3.70 8.08
N ASP A 174 -1.91 3.86 9.41
CA ASP A 174 -1.31 2.93 10.37
C ASP A 174 -1.90 1.52 10.33
N GLU A 175 -3.12 1.37 9.78
CA GLU A 175 -3.79 0.10 9.61
C GLU A 175 -3.51 -0.61 8.26
N THR A 176 -2.65 -0.05 7.40
CA THR A 176 -2.25 -0.72 6.16
C THR A 176 -1.32 -1.89 6.47
N GLY A 177 -1.61 -3.08 5.93
CA GLY A 177 -0.86 -4.30 6.28
C GLY A 177 0.64 -4.22 6.05
N CYS A 178 1.12 -3.51 5.02
CA CYS A 178 2.56 -3.36 4.79
C CYS A 178 3.26 -2.43 5.79
N CYS A 179 2.53 -1.68 6.66
CA CYS A 179 3.14 -0.93 7.76
C CYS A 179 3.96 -1.81 8.70
N GLU A 180 3.65 -3.10 8.80
CA GLU A 180 4.37 -4.03 9.67
C GLU A 180 5.76 -4.41 9.14
N VAL A 181 6.01 -4.20 7.84
CA VAL A 181 7.25 -4.58 7.15
C VAL A 181 8.02 -3.42 6.54
N VAL A 182 7.51 -2.20 6.64
CA VAL A 182 8.18 -0.98 6.16
C VAL A 182 8.48 -0.06 7.34
N THR A 183 9.70 0.44 7.42
CA THR A 183 10.15 1.29 8.53
C THR A 183 10.62 2.66 8.04
N PRO A 184 10.66 3.70 8.92
CA PRO A 184 11.30 4.96 8.57
C PRO A 184 12.76 4.78 8.10
N PRO A 185 13.24 5.60 7.17
CA PRO A 185 12.58 6.81 6.65
C PRO A 185 11.60 6.56 5.50
N ALA A 186 11.39 5.32 5.06
CA ALA A 186 10.58 4.98 3.89
C ALA A 186 9.08 5.14 4.12
N VAL A 187 8.61 5.14 5.36
CA VAL A 187 7.20 5.28 5.71
C VAL A 187 6.95 6.44 6.66
N THR A 188 5.86 7.15 6.40
CA THR A 188 5.21 8.08 7.33
C THR A 188 3.80 7.57 7.56
N ALA A 189 3.52 7.03 8.73
CA ALA A 189 2.20 6.53 9.08
C ALA A 189 1.35 7.63 9.72
N PHE A 190 0.05 7.65 9.41
CA PHE A 190 -0.95 8.51 10.05
C PHE A 190 -2.16 7.68 10.48
N ARG A 191 -2.90 8.16 11.49
CA ARG A 191 -4.08 7.46 12.01
C ARG A 191 -5.20 7.45 10.99
N LYS A 192 -5.76 6.28 10.73
CA LYS A 192 -6.84 6.10 9.76
C LYS A 192 -8.03 7.01 10.08
N GLY A 193 -8.46 7.80 9.09
CA GLY A 193 -9.61 8.71 9.21
C GLY A 193 -9.33 10.00 9.98
N ASP A 194 -8.11 10.21 10.46
CA ASP A 194 -7.73 11.41 11.21
C ASP A 194 -7.09 12.46 10.29
N SER A 195 -7.89 13.46 9.89
CA SER A 195 -7.43 14.54 9.00
C SER A 195 -6.41 15.47 9.66
N ALA A 196 -6.47 15.64 10.98
CA ALA A 196 -5.52 16.47 11.71
C ALA A 196 -4.14 15.79 11.77
N ASP A 197 -4.11 14.47 12.00
CA ASP A 197 -2.87 13.71 11.99
C ASP A 197 -2.27 13.66 10.57
N LEU A 198 -3.08 13.45 9.53
CA LEU A 198 -2.62 13.55 8.14
C LEU A 198 -1.99 14.93 7.86
N ALA A 199 -2.67 16.01 8.25
CA ALA A 199 -2.17 17.38 8.06
C ALA A 199 -0.83 17.62 8.78
N ALA A 200 -0.70 17.13 10.03
CA ALA A 200 0.54 17.22 10.80
C ALA A 200 1.68 16.46 10.09
N LYS A 201 1.44 15.24 9.60
CA LYS A 201 2.45 14.44 8.88
C LYS A 201 2.86 15.06 7.56
N ILE A 202 1.93 15.62 6.80
CA ILE A 202 2.26 16.33 5.56
C ILE A 202 3.04 17.61 5.85
N ASN A 203 2.69 18.36 6.90
CA ASN A 203 3.44 19.55 7.30
C ASN A 203 4.88 19.21 7.74
N GLU A 204 5.10 18.12 8.50
CA GLU A 204 6.44 17.60 8.81
C GLU A 204 7.25 17.31 7.52
N ILE A 205 6.61 16.70 6.51
CA ILE A 205 7.23 16.41 5.20
C ILE A 205 7.61 17.72 4.49
N VAL A 206 6.72 18.68 4.43
CA VAL A 206 6.97 19.99 3.80
C VAL A 206 8.14 20.71 4.48
N THR A 207 8.19 20.70 5.82
CA THR A 207 9.23 21.35 6.60
C THR A 207 10.61 20.73 6.38
N ARG A 208 10.72 19.39 6.32
CA ARG A 208 12.01 18.70 6.11
C ARG A 208 12.45 18.66 4.65
N GLY A 209 11.54 18.94 3.71
CA GLY A 209 11.73 18.77 2.29
C GLY A 209 11.63 17.31 1.82
N ALA A 210 11.20 17.12 0.59
CA ALA A 210 11.11 15.80 -0.02
C ALA A 210 12.48 15.34 -0.54
N LYS A 211 12.81 14.07 -0.28
CA LYS A 211 14.02 13.43 -0.83
C LYS A 211 13.66 12.00 -1.25
N PRO A 212 14.11 11.55 -2.43
CA PRO A 212 14.02 10.15 -2.80
C PRO A 212 14.90 9.30 -1.87
N LEU A 213 14.50 8.06 -1.67
CA LEU A 213 15.27 7.10 -0.88
C LEU A 213 16.48 6.62 -1.68
N THR A 214 17.60 6.48 -1.01
CA THR A 214 18.77 5.77 -1.54
C THR A 214 18.52 4.25 -1.56
N GLU A 215 19.27 3.51 -2.36
CA GLU A 215 19.17 2.02 -2.38
C GLU A 215 19.42 1.41 -1.00
N SER A 216 20.34 1.98 -0.23
CA SER A 216 20.61 1.56 1.14
C SER A 216 19.42 1.78 2.06
N GLU A 217 18.76 2.95 1.97
CA GLU A 217 17.56 3.24 2.76
C GLU A 217 16.39 2.34 2.37
N VAL A 218 16.21 2.06 1.07
CA VAL A 218 15.21 1.09 0.59
C VAL A 218 15.44 -0.28 1.23
N THR A 219 16.67 -0.79 1.16
CA THR A 219 17.03 -2.12 1.69
C THR A 219 16.86 -2.17 3.21
N GLN A 220 17.29 -1.14 3.95
CA GLN A 220 17.21 -1.09 5.41
C GLN A 220 15.78 -0.89 5.92
N SER A 221 14.92 -0.25 5.13
CA SER A 221 13.54 0.03 5.52
C SER A 221 12.59 -1.15 5.28
N LEU A 222 13.01 -2.19 4.56
CA LEU A 222 12.16 -3.32 4.23
C LEU A 222 12.52 -4.55 5.10
N ARG A 223 11.56 -5.04 5.88
CA ARG A 223 11.76 -6.14 6.85
C ARG A 223 11.46 -7.52 6.30
N TYR A 224 11.31 -7.66 4.99
CA TYR A 224 11.16 -8.96 4.33
C TYR A 224 11.80 -8.93 2.95
N ASP A 225 12.03 -10.10 2.38
CA ASP A 225 12.54 -10.22 1.01
C ASP A 225 11.37 -10.23 0.01
N PRO A 226 11.23 -9.18 -0.84
CA PRO A 226 10.11 -9.06 -1.78
C PRO A 226 10.30 -9.87 -3.06
N HIS A 227 11.41 -10.62 -3.23
CA HIS A 227 11.66 -11.38 -4.44
C HIS A 227 10.70 -12.55 -4.62
N VAL A 228 10.25 -12.76 -5.86
CA VAL A 228 9.34 -13.86 -6.22
C VAL A 228 9.94 -15.22 -5.85
N GLN A 229 11.25 -15.42 -6.03
CA GLN A 229 11.95 -16.66 -5.71
C GLN A 229 11.82 -17.01 -4.21
N THR A 230 12.03 -16.04 -3.34
CA THR A 230 11.87 -16.21 -1.89
C THR A 230 10.43 -16.54 -1.51
N HIS A 231 9.46 -15.83 -2.09
CA HIS A 231 8.04 -16.10 -1.87
C HIS A 231 7.65 -17.53 -2.29
N VAL A 232 8.06 -17.96 -3.49
CA VAL A 232 7.79 -19.33 -3.98
C VAL A 232 8.44 -20.37 -3.08
N LYS A 233 9.68 -20.15 -2.62
CA LYS A 233 10.34 -21.04 -1.68
C LYS A 233 9.55 -21.17 -0.38
N LEU A 234 9.09 -20.06 0.20
CA LEU A 234 8.28 -20.06 1.43
C LEU A 234 6.95 -20.81 1.26
N LEU A 235 6.30 -20.67 0.08
CA LEU A 235 5.08 -21.41 -0.24
C LEU A 235 5.36 -22.92 -0.37
N LEU A 236 6.42 -23.32 -1.05
CA LEU A 236 6.82 -24.72 -1.20
C LEU A 236 7.17 -25.34 0.16
N ASP A 237 7.92 -24.63 1.00
CA ASP A 237 8.25 -25.06 2.36
C ASP A 237 6.98 -25.23 3.22
N ALA A 238 6.02 -24.33 3.08
CA ALA A 238 4.74 -24.42 3.75
C ALA A 238 3.94 -25.66 3.29
N TRP A 239 3.90 -25.92 1.98
CA TRP A 239 3.21 -27.06 1.39
C TRP A 239 3.86 -28.40 1.75
N MET A 240 5.19 -28.51 1.70
CA MET A 240 5.93 -29.73 2.06
C MET A 240 5.72 -30.13 3.53
N ARG A 241 5.55 -29.16 4.43
CA ARG A 241 5.24 -29.46 5.85
C ARG A 241 3.86 -30.09 6.04
N LEU A 242 2.89 -29.77 5.18
CA LEU A 242 1.55 -30.40 5.22
C LEU A 242 1.58 -31.87 4.83
N GLY A 243 2.54 -32.30 3.98
CA GLY A 243 2.71 -33.70 3.56
C GLY A 243 3.47 -34.56 4.55
N LYS A 244 4.18 -33.99 5.52
CA LYS A 244 4.84 -34.75 6.58
C LYS A 244 3.81 -35.05 7.67
N LYS A 245 3.41 -36.32 7.81
CA LYS A 245 2.67 -36.76 8.97
C LYS A 245 3.48 -36.35 10.23
N PRO A 246 2.83 -35.85 11.31
CA PRO A 246 3.52 -35.74 12.60
C PRO A 246 4.14 -37.08 12.90
N GLY A 247 5.43 -37.08 13.20
CA GLY A 247 6.24 -38.30 13.32
C GLY A 247 5.63 -39.29 14.31
N VAL A 248 5.66 -40.56 13.90
CA VAL A 248 5.59 -41.71 14.77
C VAL A 248 6.89 -41.78 15.58
#